data_6dc581f141ad3b7a4736f521e513f7d5
#
_entry.id   6dc581f141ad3b7a4736f521e513f7d5
#
_cell.length_a   1.000
_cell.length_b   1.000
_cell.length_c   1.000
_cell.angle_alpha   90.00
_cell.angle_beta   90.00
_cell.angle_gamma   90.00
#
_symmetry.space_group_name_H-M   'P 1'
#
loop_
_entity.id
_entity.type
_entity.pdbx_description
1 polymer ?
#
loop_
_entity_poly.entity_id
_entity_poly.type
_entity_poly.pdbx_seq_one_letter_code
_entity_poly.pdbx_strand_id
1 'polypeptide(L)'
;IQLILKPIKNFVASFVDDMAVFSDTWEDHCQHLRQFLQIIKQAGITLKLKKCRLALPEVKFCGQLVGSGTRRADPEKAAAVQNLKVPETKRNVRQIIGFFSYFREHIANFAALAKPLTDLTAKDVPNKIPWGSKEQSAFDALKAALIKATEERLYIVDLSRPRYHLLVDASDHTVAGALLQVDDKQIEYPVAFHSQKLNNTQRNYATVEKEAYAALMSLRKYRQWVFGSKITVFSDHNPLTFLTESAPKSAKLMRWALALQEFDVEFKYRAGRTHIVPDVLTRCVE
;
A
#
# COMPACT_ATOMS: atom_id res chain seq x y z
N ILE A 1 24.29 1.13 -10.59
CA ILE A 1 23.27 1.78 -11.47
C ILE A 1 22.73 3.06 -10.80
N GLN A 2 22.23 3.02 -9.56
CA GLN A 2 21.65 4.20 -8.88
C GLN A 2 22.59 5.42 -8.83
N LEU A 3 23.90 5.22 -8.60
CA LEU A 3 24.88 6.33 -8.63
C LEU A 3 25.05 6.92 -10.02
N ILE A 4 25.05 6.09 -11.06
CA ILE A 4 25.18 6.50 -12.46
C ILE A 4 23.95 7.31 -12.90
N LEU A 5 22.76 6.90 -12.48
CA LEU A 5 21.50 7.56 -12.82
C LEU A 5 21.14 8.73 -11.91
N LYS A 6 21.95 9.02 -10.89
CA LYS A 6 21.70 10.14 -9.95
C LYS A 6 21.45 11.49 -10.63
N PRO A 7 22.16 11.90 -11.70
CA PRO A 7 21.92 13.18 -12.40
C PRO A 7 20.53 13.28 -13.03
N ILE A 8 19.92 12.14 -13.39
CA ILE A 8 18.64 12.07 -14.12
C ILE A 8 17.52 11.41 -13.30
N LYS A 9 17.67 11.35 -11.96
CA LYS A 9 16.71 10.72 -11.04
C LYS A 9 15.28 11.28 -11.10
N ASN A 10 15.13 12.50 -11.65
CA ASN A 10 13.83 13.17 -11.72
C ASN A 10 12.90 12.57 -12.79
N PHE A 11 13.46 11.87 -13.78
CA PHE A 11 12.70 11.22 -14.86
C PHE A 11 13.14 9.78 -15.16
N VAL A 12 13.97 9.21 -14.29
CA VAL A 12 14.41 7.80 -14.38
C VAL A 12 14.25 7.12 -13.03
N ALA A 13 13.53 6.01 -13.01
CA ALA A 13 13.49 5.09 -11.90
C ALA A 13 14.33 3.84 -12.21
N SER A 14 15.06 3.32 -11.22
CA SER A 14 15.83 2.08 -11.36
C SER A 14 15.59 1.16 -10.18
N PHE A 15 15.42 -0.13 -10.47
CA PHE A 15 15.32 -1.18 -9.48
C PHE A 15 16.07 -2.42 -9.96
N VAL A 16 17.18 -2.75 -9.27
CA VAL A 16 18.10 -3.82 -9.64
C VAL A 16 18.54 -3.66 -11.09
N ASP A 17 18.04 -4.47 -12.02
CA ASP A 17 18.37 -4.47 -13.45
C ASP A 17 17.33 -3.72 -14.31
N ASP A 18 16.16 -3.41 -13.76
CA ASP A 18 15.09 -2.72 -14.48
C ASP A 18 15.27 -1.20 -14.38
N MET A 19 15.07 -0.50 -15.51
CA MET A 19 15.12 0.96 -15.60
C MET A 19 13.88 1.45 -16.35
N ALA A 20 13.23 2.48 -15.82
CA ALA A 20 12.08 3.13 -16.43
C ALA A 20 12.35 4.62 -16.62
N VAL A 21 12.17 5.12 -17.85
CA VAL A 21 12.19 6.55 -18.19
C VAL A 21 10.75 7.02 -18.32
N PHE A 22 10.39 8.11 -17.65
CA PHE A 22 9.04 8.67 -17.67
C PHE A 22 9.06 10.17 -17.94
N SER A 23 7.98 10.70 -18.49
CA SER A 23 7.86 12.10 -18.91
C SER A 23 6.39 12.44 -19.07
N ASP A 24 6.06 13.73 -18.92
CA ASP A 24 4.69 14.22 -19.03
C ASP A 24 4.29 14.50 -20.49
N THR A 25 5.27 14.92 -21.32
CA THR A 25 5.04 15.19 -22.74
C THR A 25 5.93 14.31 -23.62
N TRP A 26 5.55 14.18 -24.89
CA TRP A 26 6.34 13.43 -25.89
C TRP A 26 7.70 14.11 -26.17
N GLU A 27 7.71 15.41 -26.23
CA GLU A 27 8.91 16.22 -26.47
C GLU A 27 9.92 16.01 -25.34
N ASP A 28 9.48 16.11 -24.09
CA ASP A 28 10.31 15.82 -22.91
C ASP A 28 10.78 14.37 -22.94
N HIS A 29 9.92 13.42 -23.33
CA HIS A 29 10.29 12.01 -23.39
C HIS A 29 11.44 11.77 -24.36
N CYS A 30 11.42 12.39 -25.53
CA CYS A 30 12.51 12.32 -26.49
C CYS A 30 13.84 12.89 -25.93
N GLN A 31 13.76 13.98 -25.17
CA GLN A 31 14.95 14.57 -24.53
C GLN A 31 15.46 13.71 -23.39
N HIS A 32 14.60 13.23 -22.52
CA HIS A 32 14.93 12.33 -21.40
C HIS A 32 15.54 11.02 -21.88
N LEU A 33 15.02 10.44 -22.96
CA LEU A 33 15.59 9.25 -23.58
C LEU A 33 17.01 9.50 -24.11
N ARG A 34 17.26 10.64 -24.79
CA ARG A 34 18.60 10.99 -25.27
C ARG A 34 19.59 11.11 -24.11
N GLN A 35 19.21 11.81 -23.05
CA GLN A 35 20.06 11.98 -21.85
C GLN A 35 20.32 10.64 -21.17
N PHE A 36 19.29 9.81 -21.01
CA PHE A 36 19.42 8.46 -20.44
C PHE A 36 20.40 7.61 -21.26
N LEU A 37 20.22 7.53 -22.59
CA LEU A 37 21.08 6.73 -23.46
C LEU A 37 22.52 7.24 -23.48
N GLN A 38 22.74 8.55 -23.38
CA GLN A 38 24.05 9.13 -23.28
C GLN A 38 24.77 8.73 -22.00
N ILE A 39 24.10 8.76 -20.86
CA ILE A 39 24.64 8.33 -19.56
C ILE A 39 24.95 6.83 -19.57
N ILE A 40 24.05 5.99 -20.08
CA ILE A 40 24.24 4.55 -20.21
C ILE A 40 25.45 4.24 -21.09
N LYS A 41 25.59 4.94 -22.22
CA LYS A 41 26.76 4.80 -23.12
C LYS A 41 28.08 5.19 -22.43
N GLN A 42 28.10 6.33 -21.71
CA GLN A 42 29.28 6.78 -20.96
C GLN A 42 29.69 5.82 -19.85
N ALA A 43 28.70 5.18 -19.23
CA ALA A 43 28.92 4.17 -18.18
C ALA A 43 29.32 2.79 -18.72
N GLY A 44 29.38 2.60 -20.04
CA GLY A 44 29.71 1.30 -20.64
C GLY A 44 28.65 0.22 -20.45
N ILE A 45 27.40 0.61 -20.15
CA ILE A 45 26.30 -0.33 -19.91
C ILE A 45 25.66 -0.71 -21.24
N THR A 46 25.47 -2.01 -21.46
CA THR A 46 24.80 -2.53 -22.64
C THR A 46 23.33 -2.80 -22.40
N LEU A 47 22.46 -2.26 -23.24
CA LEU A 47 21.02 -2.50 -23.21
C LEU A 47 20.63 -3.63 -24.18
N LYS A 48 19.76 -4.54 -23.74
CA LYS A 48 19.20 -5.59 -24.58
C LYS A 48 17.95 -5.07 -25.28
N LEU A 49 18.09 -4.56 -26.51
CA LEU A 49 16.99 -3.92 -27.27
C LEU A 49 15.72 -4.76 -27.37
N LYS A 50 15.84 -6.09 -27.52
CA LYS A 50 14.68 -7.00 -27.56
C LYS A 50 13.84 -6.98 -26.28
N LYS A 51 14.40 -6.53 -25.14
CA LYS A 51 13.70 -6.38 -23.87
C LYS A 51 13.23 -4.94 -23.61
N CYS A 52 13.69 -3.97 -24.39
CA CYS A 52 13.28 -2.58 -24.25
C CYS A 52 11.83 -2.42 -24.72
N ARG A 53 11.05 -1.73 -23.93
CA ARG A 53 9.68 -1.32 -24.25
C ARG A 53 9.70 0.21 -24.33
N LEU A 54 9.40 0.76 -25.51
CA LEU A 54 9.51 2.19 -25.77
C LEU A 54 8.14 2.78 -26.05
N ALA A 55 7.91 4.02 -25.61
CA ALA A 55 6.73 4.82 -25.91
C ALA A 55 5.40 4.12 -25.58
N LEU A 56 5.31 3.48 -24.43
CA LEU A 56 4.08 2.84 -23.96
C LEU A 56 3.40 3.71 -22.90
N PRO A 57 2.05 3.78 -22.89
CA PRO A 57 1.32 4.51 -21.85
C PRO A 57 1.45 3.87 -20.47
N GLU A 58 1.62 2.55 -20.42
CA GLU A 58 1.88 1.77 -19.20
C GLU A 58 2.98 0.75 -19.46
N VAL A 59 3.86 0.58 -18.48
CA VAL A 59 4.97 -0.38 -18.53
C VAL A 59 4.96 -1.29 -17.30
N LYS A 60 5.45 -2.51 -17.47
CA LYS A 60 5.74 -3.40 -16.34
C LYS A 60 7.01 -2.93 -15.64
N PHE A 61 6.88 -2.55 -14.38
CA PHE A 61 8.01 -2.17 -13.53
C PHE A 61 7.82 -2.72 -12.13
N CYS A 62 8.82 -3.42 -11.60
CA CYS A 62 8.75 -4.06 -10.29
C CYS A 62 7.46 -4.90 -10.10
N GLY A 63 7.04 -5.69 -11.11
CA GLY A 63 5.87 -6.57 -11.03
C GLY A 63 4.50 -5.88 -10.95
N GLN A 64 4.45 -4.59 -11.26
CA GLN A 64 3.25 -3.78 -11.38
C GLN A 64 3.16 -3.18 -12.78
N LEU A 65 1.97 -2.78 -13.21
CA LEU A 65 1.79 -1.89 -14.35
C LEU A 65 1.81 -0.44 -13.84
N VAL A 66 2.68 0.37 -14.41
CA VAL A 66 2.91 1.77 -14.02
C VAL A 66 2.78 2.65 -15.25
N GLY A 67 2.00 3.71 -15.15
CA GLY A 67 1.83 4.70 -16.23
C GLY A 67 0.74 5.72 -15.91
N SER A 68 0.76 6.86 -16.60
CA SER A 68 -0.23 7.93 -16.44
C SER A 68 -0.44 8.36 -14.97
N GLY A 69 0.64 8.46 -14.20
CA GLY A 69 0.59 8.84 -12.78
C GLY A 69 -0.04 7.80 -11.85
N THR A 70 -0.28 6.57 -12.34
CA THR A 70 -0.92 5.49 -11.59
C THR A 70 -0.12 4.20 -11.61
N ARG A 71 -0.45 3.29 -10.69
CA ARG A 71 0.07 1.93 -10.62
C ARG A 71 -1.05 0.94 -10.30
N ARG A 72 -0.95 -0.28 -10.80
CA ARG A 72 -1.88 -1.38 -10.51
C ARG A 72 -1.17 -2.73 -10.53
N ALA A 73 -1.79 -3.75 -9.95
CA ALA A 73 -1.24 -5.10 -10.02
C ALA A 73 -1.17 -5.61 -11.47
N ASP A 74 -0.11 -6.36 -11.80
CA ASP A 74 0.04 -6.94 -13.15
C ASP A 74 -1.04 -7.99 -13.40
N PRO A 75 -1.90 -7.85 -14.44
CA PRO A 75 -2.94 -8.81 -14.78
C PRO A 75 -2.43 -10.23 -15.04
N GLU A 76 -1.20 -10.40 -15.56
CA GLU A 76 -0.61 -11.73 -15.75
C GLU A 76 -0.38 -12.45 -14.42
N LYS A 77 -0.04 -11.68 -13.36
CA LYS A 77 0.09 -12.23 -12.01
C LYS A 77 -1.27 -12.65 -11.45
N ALA A 78 -2.33 -11.87 -11.72
CA ALA A 78 -3.68 -12.22 -11.30
C ALA A 78 -4.21 -13.45 -12.05
N ALA A 79 -3.94 -13.59 -13.35
CA ALA A 79 -4.30 -14.80 -14.10
C ALA A 79 -3.66 -16.06 -13.50
N ALA A 80 -2.41 -15.99 -13.05
CA ALA A 80 -1.75 -17.09 -12.35
C ALA A 80 -2.45 -17.49 -11.05
N VAL A 81 -3.10 -16.53 -10.36
CA VAL A 81 -3.82 -16.75 -9.10
C VAL A 81 -5.08 -17.59 -9.29
N GLN A 82 -5.78 -17.47 -10.41
CA GLN A 82 -6.97 -18.28 -10.69
C GLN A 82 -6.65 -19.77 -10.63
N ASN A 83 -5.45 -20.16 -11.06
CA ASN A 83 -4.99 -21.55 -11.13
C ASN A 83 -4.31 -22.04 -9.83
N LEU A 84 -4.23 -21.21 -8.77
CA LEU A 84 -3.65 -21.63 -7.50
C LEU A 84 -4.50 -22.75 -6.87
N LYS A 85 -3.82 -23.88 -6.61
CA LYS A 85 -4.41 -25.01 -5.89
C LYS A 85 -4.58 -24.69 -4.40
N VAL A 86 -5.55 -25.34 -3.80
CA VAL A 86 -5.75 -25.32 -2.34
C VAL A 86 -4.48 -25.82 -1.65
N PRO A 87 -3.94 -25.11 -0.65
CA PRO A 87 -2.75 -25.55 0.06
C PRO A 87 -3.06 -26.72 0.99
N GLU A 88 -2.15 -27.68 1.08
CA GLU A 88 -2.29 -28.86 1.96
C GLU A 88 -1.38 -28.77 3.19
N THR A 89 -0.33 -27.94 3.14
CA THR A 89 0.68 -27.85 4.19
C THR A 89 0.92 -26.40 4.63
N LYS A 90 1.43 -26.23 5.85
CA LYS A 90 1.87 -24.92 6.35
C LYS A 90 2.85 -24.22 5.38
N ARG A 91 3.73 -24.98 4.73
CA ARG A 91 4.68 -24.43 3.75
C ARG A 91 3.95 -23.85 2.55
N ASN A 92 2.95 -24.56 2.03
CA ASN A 92 2.15 -24.07 0.91
C ASN A 92 1.38 -22.79 1.30
N VAL A 93 0.79 -22.77 2.52
CA VAL A 93 0.10 -21.56 3.03
C VAL A 93 1.04 -20.39 3.11
N ARG A 94 2.26 -20.55 3.66
CA ARG A 94 3.25 -19.46 3.73
C ARG A 94 3.66 -18.96 2.34
N GLN A 95 3.80 -19.85 1.35
CA GLN A 95 4.10 -19.48 -0.03
C GLN A 95 2.97 -18.63 -0.63
N ILE A 96 1.71 -19.06 -0.42
CA ILE A 96 0.51 -18.35 -0.89
C ILE A 96 0.39 -16.97 -0.23
N ILE A 97 0.52 -16.90 1.11
CA ILE A 97 0.49 -15.62 1.83
C ILE A 97 1.63 -14.71 1.37
N GLY A 98 2.84 -15.25 1.18
CA GLY A 98 4.00 -14.50 0.66
C GLY A 98 3.71 -13.91 -0.73
N PHE A 99 3.11 -14.68 -1.61
CA PHE A 99 2.70 -14.23 -2.93
C PHE A 99 1.69 -13.06 -2.85
N PHE A 100 0.59 -13.23 -2.11
CA PHE A 100 -0.40 -12.17 -1.95
C PHE A 100 0.14 -10.95 -1.20
N SER A 101 1.06 -11.14 -0.26
CA SER A 101 1.68 -10.04 0.51
C SER A 101 2.46 -9.05 -0.37
N TYR A 102 2.91 -9.48 -1.54
CA TYR A 102 3.54 -8.60 -2.51
C TYR A 102 2.57 -7.49 -2.99
N PHE A 103 1.28 -7.83 -3.11
CA PHE A 103 0.24 -6.92 -3.58
C PHE A 103 -0.57 -6.28 -2.45
N ARG A 104 -0.13 -6.41 -1.20
CA ARG A 104 -0.88 -5.96 -0.03
C ARG A 104 -1.21 -4.47 -0.02
N GLU A 105 -0.40 -3.64 -0.68
CA GLU A 105 -0.64 -2.20 -0.81
C GLU A 105 -1.76 -1.87 -1.80
N HIS A 106 -2.15 -2.82 -2.63
CA HIS A 106 -3.28 -2.74 -3.56
C HIS A 106 -4.55 -3.39 -2.99
N ILE A 107 -4.47 -4.06 -1.85
CA ILE A 107 -5.60 -4.81 -1.26
C ILE A 107 -5.98 -4.17 0.07
N ALA A 108 -7.14 -3.53 0.10
CA ALA A 108 -7.70 -3.01 1.34
C ALA A 108 -7.94 -4.16 2.34
N ASN A 109 -7.67 -3.91 3.62
CA ASN A 109 -7.89 -4.87 4.70
C ASN A 109 -7.21 -6.25 4.50
N PHE A 110 -6.08 -6.29 3.76
CA PHE A 110 -5.35 -7.53 3.46
C PHE A 110 -5.14 -8.42 4.68
N ALA A 111 -4.80 -7.85 5.85
CA ALA A 111 -4.53 -8.63 7.05
C ALA A 111 -5.78 -9.33 7.59
N ALA A 112 -6.96 -8.72 7.46
CA ALA A 112 -8.23 -9.33 7.85
C ALA A 112 -8.61 -10.47 6.89
N LEU A 113 -8.49 -10.25 5.58
CA LEU A 113 -8.73 -11.27 4.56
C LEU A 113 -7.79 -12.47 4.72
N ALA A 114 -6.50 -12.22 4.95
CA ALA A 114 -5.48 -13.26 5.08
C ALA A 114 -5.47 -13.95 6.47
N LYS A 115 -6.21 -13.42 7.46
CA LYS A 115 -6.15 -13.91 8.84
C LYS A 115 -6.44 -15.43 8.96
N PRO A 116 -7.53 -16.00 8.39
CA PRO A 116 -7.79 -17.43 8.48
C PRO A 116 -6.63 -18.29 7.97
N LEU A 117 -6.02 -17.91 6.85
CA LEU A 117 -4.85 -18.60 6.29
C LEU A 117 -3.60 -18.38 7.16
N THR A 118 -3.40 -17.19 7.68
CA THR A 118 -2.27 -16.89 8.56
C THR A 118 -2.33 -17.71 9.86
N ASP A 119 -3.52 -17.90 10.41
CA ASP A 119 -3.75 -18.69 11.61
C ASP A 119 -3.32 -20.16 11.42
N LEU A 120 -3.48 -20.72 10.21
CA LEU A 120 -2.98 -22.06 9.87
C LEU A 120 -1.45 -22.21 9.95
N THR A 121 -0.70 -21.11 9.99
CA THR A 121 0.78 -21.18 10.10
C THR A 121 1.30 -21.18 11.53
N ALA A 122 0.41 -21.11 12.54
CA ALA A 122 0.75 -21.08 13.95
C ALA A 122 1.47 -22.38 14.39
N LYS A 123 2.24 -22.31 15.49
CA LYS A 123 3.10 -23.42 15.93
C LYS A 123 2.30 -24.68 16.30
N ASP A 124 1.16 -24.50 16.92
CA ASP A 124 0.23 -25.51 17.44
C ASP A 124 -0.60 -26.20 16.35
N VAL A 125 -0.71 -25.67 15.15
CA VAL A 125 -1.40 -26.30 14.02
C VAL A 125 -0.52 -27.41 13.43
N PRO A 126 -1.06 -28.59 13.02
CA PRO A 126 -0.27 -29.64 12.37
C PRO A 126 0.27 -29.21 11.00
N ASN A 127 1.31 -29.90 10.51
CA ASN A 127 1.89 -29.57 9.19
C ASN A 127 0.92 -29.83 8.03
N LYS A 128 0.13 -30.94 8.11
CA LYS A 128 -1.05 -31.14 7.26
C LYS A 128 -2.17 -30.31 7.89
N ILE A 129 -2.52 -29.23 7.20
CA ILE A 129 -3.42 -28.19 7.75
C ILE A 129 -4.88 -28.67 7.72
N PRO A 130 -5.68 -28.27 8.75
CA PRO A 130 -7.13 -28.42 8.69
C PRO A 130 -7.70 -27.36 7.73
N TRP A 131 -8.20 -27.79 6.58
CA TRP A 131 -8.81 -26.87 5.60
C TRP A 131 -10.32 -27.01 5.64
N GLY A 132 -11.02 -25.90 5.90
CA GLY A 132 -12.47 -25.85 5.99
C GLY A 132 -13.08 -24.73 5.15
N SER A 133 -14.37 -24.51 5.31
CA SER A 133 -15.11 -23.48 4.58
C SER A 133 -14.60 -22.05 4.85
N LYS A 134 -14.14 -21.78 6.08
CA LYS A 134 -13.61 -20.49 6.49
C LYS A 134 -12.29 -20.16 5.75
N GLU A 135 -11.40 -21.13 5.66
CA GLU A 135 -10.12 -21.01 4.96
C GLU A 135 -10.33 -20.90 3.46
N GLN A 136 -11.28 -21.68 2.92
CA GLN A 136 -11.67 -21.60 1.51
C GLN A 136 -12.23 -20.23 1.18
N SER A 137 -13.17 -19.70 1.97
CA SER A 137 -13.71 -18.36 1.75
C SER A 137 -12.64 -17.28 1.81
N ALA A 138 -11.69 -17.36 2.74
CA ALA A 138 -10.57 -16.41 2.83
C ALA A 138 -9.65 -16.50 1.60
N PHE A 139 -9.39 -17.70 1.12
CA PHE A 139 -8.58 -17.94 -0.07
C PHE A 139 -9.22 -17.35 -1.32
N ASP A 140 -10.52 -17.59 -1.50
CA ASP A 140 -11.28 -17.06 -2.64
C ASP A 140 -11.43 -15.54 -2.56
N ALA A 141 -11.62 -14.97 -1.37
CA ALA A 141 -11.65 -13.52 -1.16
C ALA A 141 -10.29 -12.86 -1.51
N LEU A 142 -9.16 -13.47 -1.16
CA LEU A 142 -7.84 -12.97 -1.56
C LEU A 142 -7.62 -13.04 -3.07
N LYS A 143 -8.09 -14.11 -3.73
CA LYS A 143 -8.06 -14.21 -5.20
C LYS A 143 -8.87 -13.09 -5.85
N ALA A 144 -10.10 -12.90 -5.39
CA ALA A 144 -10.99 -11.84 -5.89
C ALA A 144 -10.39 -10.44 -5.67
N ALA A 145 -9.83 -10.19 -4.47
CA ALA A 145 -9.19 -8.91 -4.15
C ALA A 145 -7.97 -8.61 -5.05
N LEU A 146 -7.18 -9.63 -5.39
CA LEU A 146 -6.05 -9.43 -6.32
C LEU A 146 -6.52 -9.20 -7.76
N ILE A 147 -7.55 -9.88 -8.21
CA ILE A 147 -8.15 -9.62 -9.54
C ILE A 147 -8.63 -8.17 -9.60
N LYS A 148 -9.38 -7.74 -8.59
CA LYS A 148 -9.84 -6.35 -8.47
C LYS A 148 -8.67 -5.35 -8.50
N ALA A 149 -7.57 -5.64 -7.81
CA ALA A 149 -6.35 -4.83 -7.80
C ALA A 149 -5.63 -4.71 -9.16
N THR A 150 -6.01 -5.51 -10.17
CA THR A 150 -5.53 -5.35 -11.55
C THR A 150 -6.36 -4.36 -12.37
N GLU A 151 -7.57 -4.08 -11.93
CA GLU A 151 -8.51 -3.16 -12.55
C GLU A 151 -8.44 -1.79 -11.90
N GLU A 152 -8.35 -1.77 -10.57
CA GLU A 152 -8.27 -0.56 -9.77
C GLU A 152 -6.87 0.05 -9.77
N ARG A 153 -6.80 1.36 -9.90
CA ARG A 153 -5.54 2.11 -9.96
C ARG A 153 -5.25 2.78 -8.63
N LEU A 154 -4.03 2.66 -8.17
CA LEU A 154 -3.47 3.48 -7.11
C LEU A 154 -2.66 4.62 -7.75
N TYR A 155 -2.75 5.81 -7.19
CA TYR A 155 -2.01 6.95 -7.68
C TYR A 155 -0.56 6.93 -7.16
N ILE A 156 0.36 7.37 -7.99
CA ILE A 156 1.75 7.62 -7.58
C ILE A 156 1.76 8.96 -6.84
N VAL A 157 2.48 9.00 -5.72
CA VAL A 157 2.58 10.21 -4.90
C VAL A 157 3.16 11.35 -5.70
N ASP A 158 2.42 12.45 -5.76
CA ASP A 158 2.88 13.74 -6.29
C ASP A 158 3.43 14.59 -5.13
N LEU A 159 4.73 14.69 -5.02
CA LEU A 159 5.39 15.44 -3.94
C LEU A 159 5.14 16.97 -4.00
N SER A 160 4.62 17.48 -5.11
CA SER A 160 4.22 18.90 -5.23
C SER A 160 2.93 19.21 -4.48
N ARG A 161 2.16 18.18 -4.11
CA ARG A 161 0.87 18.27 -3.41
C ARG A 161 0.95 17.63 -2.02
N PRO A 162 1.58 18.27 -1.03
CA PRO A 162 1.85 17.67 0.28
C PRO A 162 0.62 17.71 1.20
N ARG A 163 -0.51 17.18 0.75
CA ARG A 163 -1.75 17.08 1.51
C ARG A 163 -2.33 15.67 1.41
N TYR A 164 -2.58 15.05 2.56
CA TYR A 164 -3.04 13.68 2.64
C TYR A 164 -4.23 13.49 3.57
N HIS A 165 -5.10 12.56 3.20
CA HIS A 165 -6.08 11.95 4.08
C HIS A 165 -5.63 10.53 4.42
N LEU A 166 -5.71 10.17 5.68
CA LEU A 166 -5.44 8.84 6.18
C LEU A 166 -6.71 8.30 6.85
N LEU A 167 -7.36 7.35 6.21
CA LEU A 167 -8.51 6.65 6.79
C LEU A 167 -7.98 5.47 7.61
N VAL A 168 -8.32 5.41 8.90
CA VAL A 168 -7.90 4.31 9.78
C VAL A 168 -9.10 3.56 10.32
N ASP A 169 -8.90 2.27 10.56
CA ASP A 169 -9.89 1.36 11.11
C ASP A 169 -9.22 0.30 11.97
N ALA A 170 -9.87 -0.10 13.05
CA ALA A 170 -9.38 -1.13 13.94
C ALA A 170 -10.47 -2.11 14.35
N SER A 171 -10.16 -3.40 14.21
CA SER A 171 -10.99 -4.51 14.69
C SER A 171 -10.33 -5.19 15.89
N ASP A 172 -10.98 -6.23 16.43
CA ASP A 172 -10.40 -7.04 17.49
C ASP A 172 -9.12 -7.78 17.09
N HIS A 173 -8.87 -7.93 15.81
CA HIS A 173 -7.77 -8.76 15.31
C HIS A 173 -6.79 -8.04 14.40
N THR A 174 -7.21 -6.95 13.79
CA THR A 174 -6.42 -6.24 12.75
C THR A 174 -6.59 -4.75 12.88
N VAL A 175 -5.59 -4.01 12.44
CA VAL A 175 -5.65 -2.57 12.17
C VAL A 175 -5.40 -2.33 10.69
N ALA A 176 -6.02 -1.30 10.16
CA ALA A 176 -5.91 -0.92 8.76
C ALA A 176 -5.80 0.60 8.57
N GLY A 177 -5.24 0.99 7.43
CA GLY A 177 -5.17 2.38 7.00
C GLY A 177 -5.15 2.49 5.47
N ALA A 178 -5.85 3.46 4.93
CA ALA A 178 -5.81 3.84 3.53
C ALA A 178 -5.23 5.25 3.40
N LEU A 179 -4.15 5.38 2.65
CA LEU A 179 -3.56 6.68 2.35
C LEU A 179 -4.12 7.20 1.04
N LEU A 180 -4.63 8.43 1.09
CA LEU A 180 -5.13 9.16 -0.08
C LEU A 180 -4.39 10.48 -0.19
N GLN A 181 -4.04 10.87 -1.39
CA GLN A 181 -3.56 12.22 -1.69
C GLN A 181 -4.75 13.09 -2.07
N VAL A 182 -4.72 14.37 -1.70
CA VAL A 182 -5.85 15.28 -1.91
C VAL A 182 -5.40 16.44 -2.76
N ASP A 183 -6.17 16.77 -3.79
CA ASP A 183 -5.93 17.93 -4.63
C ASP A 183 -6.58 19.22 -4.07
N ASP A 184 -6.39 20.33 -4.75
CA ASP A 184 -6.95 21.62 -4.35
C ASP A 184 -8.49 21.66 -4.44
N LYS A 185 -9.10 20.76 -5.21
CA LYS A 185 -10.55 20.61 -5.33
C LYS A 185 -11.11 19.62 -4.27
N GLN A 186 -10.29 19.15 -3.34
CA GLN A 186 -10.62 18.17 -2.31
C GLN A 186 -10.97 16.78 -2.88
N ILE A 187 -10.52 16.46 -4.09
CA ILE A 187 -10.66 15.10 -4.65
C ILE A 187 -9.61 14.20 -4.03
N GLU A 188 -10.05 13.04 -3.55
CA GLU A 188 -9.23 12.02 -2.90
C GLU A 188 -8.71 11.00 -3.92
N TYR A 189 -7.40 10.81 -3.99
CA TYR A 189 -6.71 9.87 -4.87
C TYR A 189 -6.06 8.77 -4.04
N PRO A 190 -6.51 7.51 -4.15
CA PRO A 190 -5.93 6.41 -3.36
C PRO A 190 -4.48 6.14 -3.77
N VAL A 191 -3.59 6.12 -2.76
CA VAL A 191 -2.14 5.90 -2.94
C VAL A 191 -1.74 4.50 -2.52
N ALA A 192 -2.16 4.06 -1.34
CA ALA A 192 -1.78 2.75 -0.81
C ALA A 192 -2.67 2.32 0.34
N PHE A 193 -2.80 1.00 0.52
CA PHE A 193 -3.43 0.38 1.67
C PHE A 193 -2.39 -0.22 2.62
N HIS A 194 -2.65 -0.14 3.90
CA HIS A 194 -1.92 -0.81 4.97
C HIS A 194 -2.87 -1.59 5.85
N SER A 195 -2.45 -2.78 6.26
CA SER A 195 -3.16 -3.52 7.31
C SER A 195 -2.20 -4.45 8.03
N GLN A 196 -2.45 -4.68 9.32
CA GLN A 196 -1.61 -5.49 10.18
C GLN A 196 -2.46 -6.31 11.15
N LYS A 197 -2.10 -7.59 11.33
CA LYS A 197 -2.67 -8.44 12.37
C LYS A 197 -2.13 -8.00 13.74
N LEU A 198 -3.01 -7.89 14.73
CA LEU A 198 -2.66 -7.61 16.11
C LEU A 198 -2.11 -8.86 16.78
N ASN A 199 -1.03 -8.70 17.56
CA ASN A 199 -0.53 -9.74 18.43
C ASN A 199 -1.44 -9.89 19.67
N ASN A 200 -1.20 -10.92 20.50
CA ASN A 200 -2.05 -11.21 21.66
C ASN A 200 -2.13 -10.04 22.65
N THR A 201 -1.03 -9.33 22.89
CA THR A 201 -1.01 -8.14 23.77
C THR A 201 -1.82 -7.00 23.16
N GLN A 202 -1.68 -6.74 21.86
CA GLN A 202 -2.36 -5.65 21.15
C GLN A 202 -3.87 -5.91 21.01
N ARG A 203 -4.29 -7.16 20.95
CA ARG A 203 -5.72 -7.54 20.92
C ARG A 203 -6.45 -7.13 22.19
N ASN A 204 -5.74 -7.05 23.33
CA ASN A 204 -6.28 -6.62 24.62
C ASN A 204 -6.28 -5.09 24.80
N TYR A 205 -5.89 -4.33 23.79
CA TYR A 205 -5.97 -2.87 23.83
C TYR A 205 -7.43 -2.42 23.82
N ALA A 206 -7.73 -1.34 24.53
CA ALA A 206 -9.02 -0.68 24.42
C ALA A 206 -9.26 -0.20 22.97
N THR A 207 -10.51 -0.04 22.56
CA THR A 207 -10.87 0.39 21.19
C THR A 207 -10.12 1.65 20.78
N VAL A 208 -10.11 2.69 21.64
CA VAL A 208 -9.35 3.94 21.42
C VAL A 208 -7.85 3.68 21.19
N GLU A 209 -7.28 2.75 21.93
CA GLU A 209 -5.87 2.39 21.79
C GLU A 209 -5.62 1.65 20.47
N LYS A 210 -6.52 0.78 20.02
CA LYS A 210 -6.42 0.10 18.73
C LYS A 210 -6.48 1.10 17.57
N GLU A 211 -7.39 2.07 17.63
CA GLU A 211 -7.52 3.13 16.63
C GLU A 211 -6.28 4.04 16.60
N ALA A 212 -5.80 4.49 17.77
CA ALA A 212 -4.56 5.25 17.86
C ALA A 212 -3.36 4.48 17.32
N TYR A 213 -3.32 3.17 17.57
CA TYR A 213 -2.29 2.29 17.04
C TYR A 213 -2.39 2.15 15.51
N ALA A 214 -3.61 2.06 14.95
CA ALA A 214 -3.84 2.03 13.51
C ALA A 214 -3.29 3.29 12.84
N ALA A 215 -3.58 4.47 13.39
CA ALA A 215 -3.06 5.75 12.90
C ALA A 215 -1.53 5.80 12.94
N LEU A 216 -0.93 5.50 14.10
CA LEU A 216 0.52 5.54 14.29
C LEU A 216 1.26 4.58 13.35
N MET A 217 0.77 3.34 13.21
CA MET A 217 1.41 2.34 12.36
C MET A 217 1.29 2.68 10.88
N SER A 218 0.15 3.24 10.45
CA SER A 218 -0.04 3.69 9.08
C SER A 218 0.85 4.89 8.75
N LEU A 219 0.93 5.88 9.64
CA LEU A 219 1.82 7.04 9.45
C LEU A 219 3.30 6.62 9.37
N ARG A 220 3.74 5.70 10.23
CA ARG A 220 5.10 5.15 10.17
C ARG A 220 5.37 4.38 8.88
N LYS A 221 4.39 3.59 8.41
CA LYS A 221 4.48 2.86 7.14
C LYS A 221 4.67 3.82 5.96
N TYR A 222 3.95 4.94 5.96
CA TYR A 222 3.95 5.92 4.88
C TYR A 222 4.89 7.11 5.12
N ARG A 223 5.71 7.07 6.18
CA ARG A 223 6.57 8.18 6.62
C ARG A 223 7.32 8.86 5.48
N GLN A 224 7.86 8.07 4.55
CA GLN A 224 8.62 8.60 3.40
C GLN A 224 7.80 9.49 2.46
N TRP A 225 6.47 9.40 2.47
CA TRP A 225 5.57 10.18 1.64
C TRP A 225 4.92 11.33 2.41
N VAL A 226 4.60 11.09 3.68
CA VAL A 226 3.76 12.01 4.46
C VAL A 226 4.55 12.92 5.39
N PHE A 227 5.85 12.68 5.58
CA PHE A 227 6.69 13.50 6.47
C PHE A 227 6.80 14.93 5.95
N GLY A 228 6.52 15.93 6.83
CA GLY A 228 6.51 17.34 6.47
C GLY A 228 5.28 17.81 5.68
N SER A 229 4.26 16.95 5.54
CA SER A 229 3.01 17.25 4.86
C SER A 229 1.85 17.38 5.85
N LYS A 230 0.77 18.08 5.44
CA LYS A 230 -0.47 18.14 6.23
C LYS A 230 -1.27 16.84 6.06
N ILE A 231 -1.64 16.23 7.17
CA ILE A 231 -2.33 14.94 7.19
C ILE A 231 -3.62 15.07 8.00
N THR A 232 -4.76 14.81 7.38
CA THR A 232 -6.02 14.63 8.11
C THR A 232 -6.27 13.15 8.32
N VAL A 233 -6.28 12.71 9.58
CA VAL A 233 -6.59 11.32 9.94
C VAL A 233 -8.07 11.21 10.27
N PHE A 234 -8.76 10.33 9.54
CA PHE A 234 -10.17 10.01 9.76
C PHE A 234 -10.31 8.67 10.48
N SER A 235 -11.11 8.66 11.54
CA SER A 235 -11.49 7.46 12.28
C SER A 235 -13.00 7.53 12.57
N ASP A 236 -13.64 6.38 12.70
CA ASP A 236 -15.03 6.29 13.17
C ASP A 236 -15.13 6.34 14.71
N HIS A 237 -14.01 6.56 15.38
CA HIS A 237 -13.92 6.67 16.83
C HIS A 237 -13.57 8.10 17.28
N ASN A 238 -14.58 8.84 17.74
CA ASN A 238 -14.48 10.26 18.13
C ASN A 238 -13.39 10.57 19.19
N PRO A 239 -13.09 9.71 20.20
CA PRO A 239 -12.07 10.01 21.21
C PRO A 239 -10.64 10.21 20.69
N LEU A 240 -10.32 9.92 19.43
CA LEU A 240 -8.97 10.18 18.89
C LEU A 240 -8.64 11.67 18.76
N THR A 241 -9.62 12.55 18.65
CA THR A 241 -9.41 14.01 18.62
C THR A 241 -8.72 14.50 19.90
N PHE A 242 -8.94 13.82 21.04
CA PHE A 242 -8.30 14.15 22.32
C PHE A 242 -6.83 13.75 22.44
N LEU A 243 -6.30 12.94 21.54
CA LEU A 243 -4.88 12.56 21.58
C LEU A 243 -3.94 13.74 21.31
N THR A 244 -4.42 14.73 20.57
CA THR A 244 -3.65 15.94 20.22
C THR A 244 -4.03 17.14 21.10
N GLU A 245 -5.22 17.14 21.73
CA GLU A 245 -5.78 18.30 22.44
C GLU A 245 -5.66 18.23 23.96
N SER A 246 -5.48 17.04 24.56
CA SER A 246 -5.39 16.87 26.02
C SER A 246 -4.42 15.76 26.41
N ALA A 247 -3.87 15.86 27.63
CA ALA A 247 -2.93 14.87 28.17
C ALA A 247 -3.60 13.48 28.28
N PRO A 248 -3.11 12.46 27.57
CA PRO A 248 -3.68 11.12 27.61
C PRO A 248 -3.57 10.50 28.99
N LYS A 249 -4.64 9.87 29.48
CA LYS A 249 -4.68 9.21 30.80
C LYS A 249 -3.81 7.96 30.93
N SER A 250 -3.28 7.43 29.81
CA SER A 250 -2.46 6.22 29.79
C SER A 250 -1.05 6.55 29.33
N ALA A 251 -0.01 6.04 30.05
CA ALA A 251 1.39 6.18 29.66
C ALA A 251 1.69 5.64 28.27
N LYS A 252 0.91 4.69 27.78
CA LYS A 252 0.97 4.15 26.40
C LYS A 252 0.48 5.18 25.40
N LEU A 253 -0.71 5.75 25.62
CA LEU A 253 -1.28 6.78 24.74
C LEU A 253 -0.41 8.04 24.73
N MET A 254 0.18 8.42 25.88
CA MET A 254 1.12 9.54 25.94
C MET A 254 2.34 9.33 25.05
N ARG A 255 2.93 8.13 25.07
CA ARG A 255 4.06 7.79 24.18
C ARG A 255 3.67 7.82 22.70
N TRP A 256 2.44 7.40 22.37
CA TRP A 256 1.95 7.46 20.99
C TRP A 256 1.61 8.88 20.57
N ALA A 257 1.04 9.70 21.45
CA ALA A 257 0.81 11.12 21.21
C ALA A 257 2.13 11.85 20.90
N LEU A 258 3.19 11.59 21.69
CA LEU A 258 4.54 12.13 21.41
C LEU A 258 5.08 11.64 20.06
N ALA A 259 4.88 10.38 19.71
CA ALA A 259 5.31 9.85 18.41
C ALA A 259 4.50 10.45 17.23
N LEU A 260 3.24 10.82 17.45
CA LEU A 260 2.40 11.48 16.45
C LEU A 260 2.81 12.94 16.22
N GLN A 261 3.46 13.60 17.19
CA GLN A 261 4.00 14.96 17.04
C GLN A 261 5.12 15.08 15.98
N GLU A 262 5.67 13.94 15.53
CA GLU A 262 6.59 13.91 14.38
C GLU A 262 5.90 14.35 13.07
N PHE A 263 4.56 14.26 13.03
CA PHE A 263 3.74 14.52 11.85
C PHE A 263 2.81 15.73 12.10
N ASP A 264 2.51 16.49 11.06
CA ASP A 264 1.48 17.55 11.10
C ASP A 264 0.10 16.91 10.88
N VAL A 265 -0.50 16.42 11.99
CA VAL A 265 -1.71 15.58 11.97
C VAL A 265 -2.89 16.29 12.61
N GLU A 266 -3.99 16.33 11.89
CA GLU A 266 -5.31 16.70 12.40
C GLU A 266 -6.22 15.46 12.45
N PHE A 267 -6.81 15.14 13.60
CA PHE A 267 -7.79 14.04 13.71
C PHE A 267 -9.20 14.54 13.48
N LYS A 268 -9.96 13.82 12.64
CA LYS A 268 -11.39 14.09 12.37
C LYS A 268 -12.22 12.82 12.51
N TYR A 269 -13.40 13.00 13.07
CA TYR A 269 -14.41 11.95 13.10
C TYR A 269 -15.07 11.80 11.72
N ARG A 270 -15.22 10.56 11.26
CA ARG A 270 -15.99 10.22 10.06
C ARG A 270 -16.83 8.98 10.36
N ALA A 271 -18.16 9.10 10.30
CA ALA A 271 -19.07 8.00 10.65
C ALA A 271 -18.79 6.74 9.80
N GLY A 272 -18.85 5.56 10.44
CA GLY A 272 -18.46 4.28 9.81
C GLY A 272 -19.20 3.94 8.51
N ARG A 273 -20.44 4.40 8.31
CA ARG A 273 -21.19 4.24 7.04
C ARG A 273 -20.57 4.99 5.86
N THR A 274 -19.79 6.03 6.10
CA THR A 274 -19.08 6.85 5.10
C THR A 274 -17.57 6.60 5.13
N HIS A 275 -17.12 5.76 6.05
CA HIS A 275 -15.70 5.40 6.26
C HIS A 275 -15.31 4.13 5.48
N ILE A 276 -16.01 3.82 4.40
CA ILE A 276 -15.80 2.59 3.64
C ILE A 276 -14.51 2.71 2.82
N VAL A 277 -13.44 2.10 3.33
CA VAL A 277 -12.14 1.99 2.65
C VAL A 277 -12.25 1.34 1.24
N PRO A 278 -13.17 0.39 0.96
CA PRO A 278 -13.40 -0.10 -0.40
C PRO A 278 -14.11 0.89 -1.33
N ASP A 279 -14.92 1.81 -0.79
CA ASP A 279 -15.73 2.75 -1.59
C ASP A 279 -14.90 3.90 -2.19
N VAL A 280 -13.71 4.14 -1.63
CA VAL A 280 -12.79 5.17 -2.15
C VAL A 280 -12.27 4.81 -3.54
N LEU A 281 -12.10 3.52 -3.82
CA LEU A 281 -11.63 3.05 -5.14
C LEU A 281 -12.72 3.12 -6.21
N THR A 282 -14.01 3.06 -5.82
CA THR A 282 -15.12 3.11 -6.76
C THR A 282 -15.54 4.53 -7.15
N ARG A 283 -15.24 5.54 -6.32
CA ARG A 283 -15.62 6.93 -6.56
C ARG A 283 -14.63 7.74 -7.41
N CYS A 284 -13.44 7.22 -7.66
CA CYS A 284 -12.40 7.90 -8.45
C CYS A 284 -12.46 7.57 -9.95
N VAL A 285 -13.55 6.94 -10.44
CA VAL A 285 -13.69 6.45 -11.83
C VAL A 285 -14.81 7.17 -12.59
N GLU A 286 -15.41 8.25 -12.04
CA GLU A 286 -16.32 9.14 -12.79
C GLU A 286 -15.63 10.42 -13.23
#